data_1f71cf17852d958ad187a132515e96a2
#
_entry.id   1f71cf17852d958ad187a132515e96a2
#
_cell.length_a   1.000
_cell.length_b   1.000
_cell.length_c   1.000
_cell.angle_alpha   90.00
_cell.angle_beta   90.00
_cell.angle_gamma   90.00
#
_symmetry.space_group_name_H-M   'P 1'
#
loop_
_entity.id
_entity.type
_entity.pdbx_description
1 polymer ?
#
loop_
_entity_poly.entity_id
_entity_poly.type
_entity_poly.pdbx_seq_one_letter_code
_entity_poly.pdbx_strand_id
1 'polypeptide(L)'
;MPLQLKKKAGKPVLHGNAGQQQNNSPAPQQSQEQTMTQSQQPPVNSQPPSSSTNAAFGMMDVPESERHKSMSPEEYNAKLDRRELLFGAIPMLPTIPAIDKIVFDYCDGLRVFVPKAEDGNFTTYRIFMKEEQFGTIVCHDVMTNNEQKFYNTIQKYYCHFGLTIIRLVPLPDSIRDNVMKHYGLTAIEVQQIYELCQFPLVKQEQIEEDIFNKCFVLRESERPRYAHAIDELLRYVQDNHTFHHSFDPKDKEIFVQFPISTIGDSIGWFSYLERFQKKTQCKLLAVMNPAIYDLYEKQYPTIKFIEARDTRNYKPYACYNMGLFFKANTTNQPYDFRYIGNGRTVSKILDVDDTDIAPRVDLSAPRRIKEPYVCIAVNGSAYCKTWTHPTGWQEVVAHLRKIGYRVICIDKDKVAGSGVVLTHIPWGCEDETGNKTFQERINILKDCDFFIGLSSGVSWLAWCAKCPVVLISGFTNPYNEYYTPYRVINPMVCHGCWNDETCDFDHYDYMWCPKHKGTPRAYECTKNITPEHVLNVIATIPAYQKMKAKYDAEHPEKETSKYLKTEIPMPVEEKKEEVKATVTSSETISAPSQSFDNQPCINIQ
;
A
#
# COMPACT_ATOMS: atom_id res chain seq x y z
N MET A 1 30.72 -30.60 -2.87
CA MET A 1 31.39 -29.69 -1.91
C MET A 1 30.39 -28.64 -1.50
N PRO A 2 29.88 -28.62 -0.29
CA PRO A 2 28.96 -27.58 0.18
C PRO A 2 29.71 -26.49 0.92
N LEU A 3 29.41 -25.25 0.55
CA LEU A 3 29.91 -24.05 1.20
C LEU A 3 29.22 -23.84 2.56
N GLN A 4 30.03 -23.81 3.60
CA GLN A 4 29.60 -23.47 4.95
C GLN A 4 29.46 -21.96 5.10
N LEU A 5 28.23 -21.50 5.33
CA LEU A 5 27.93 -20.13 5.77
C LEU A 5 28.04 -20.05 7.31
N LYS A 6 29.03 -19.32 7.78
CA LYS A 6 29.17 -18.96 9.21
C LYS A 6 28.08 -17.97 9.61
N LYS A 7 27.14 -18.37 10.46
CA LYS A 7 26.21 -17.47 11.15
C LYS A 7 26.97 -16.72 12.24
N LYS A 8 27.03 -15.39 12.14
CA LYS A 8 27.37 -14.53 13.28
C LYS A 8 26.12 -14.29 14.10
N ALA A 9 26.12 -14.78 15.32
CA ALA A 9 25.08 -14.48 16.31
C ALA A 9 25.27 -13.04 16.81
N GLY A 10 24.27 -12.20 16.60
CA GLY A 10 24.17 -10.88 17.21
C GLY A 10 23.65 -11.00 18.63
N LYS A 11 24.35 -10.40 19.59
CA LYS A 11 23.96 -10.34 21.00
C LYS A 11 22.74 -9.45 21.19
N PRO A 12 21.79 -9.78 22.08
CA PRO A 12 20.71 -8.87 22.46
C PRO A 12 21.26 -7.71 23.28
N VAL A 13 20.85 -6.50 22.90
CA VAL A 13 21.16 -5.26 23.63
C VAL A 13 20.06 -5.05 24.68
N LEU A 14 20.41 -5.15 25.93
CA LEU A 14 19.58 -4.74 27.07
C LEU A 14 19.68 -3.22 27.23
N HIS A 15 18.62 -2.49 26.97
CA HIS A 15 18.49 -1.09 27.37
C HIS A 15 17.84 -1.00 28.76
N GLY A 16 18.67 -0.78 29.77
CA GLY A 16 18.24 -0.33 31.09
C GLY A 16 18.21 1.20 31.12
N ASN A 17 17.08 1.78 31.46
CA ASN A 17 16.96 3.19 31.79
C ASN A 17 16.85 3.34 33.32
N ALA A 18 17.90 3.88 33.94
CA ALA A 18 17.86 4.48 35.26
C ALA A 18 18.41 5.92 35.16
N GLY A 19 17.66 6.88 35.66
CA GLY A 19 18.12 8.27 35.75
C GLY A 19 17.01 9.24 36.11
N GLN A 20 16.74 9.36 37.40
CA GLN A 20 15.97 10.46 38.00
C GLN A 20 16.73 11.79 37.85
N GLN A 21 16.02 12.87 37.57
CA GLN A 21 16.26 14.12 38.29
C GLN A 21 15.03 15.04 38.27
N GLN A 22 14.82 15.61 39.44
CA GLN A 22 13.74 16.48 39.89
C GLN A 22 13.90 17.93 39.40
N ASN A 23 12.79 18.62 39.53
CA ASN A 23 12.55 20.02 39.93
C ASN A 23 12.10 21.03 38.88
N ASN A 24 11.00 21.52 39.06
CA ASN A 24 10.42 22.72 39.72
C ASN A 24 9.37 23.41 38.84
N SER A 25 8.17 23.43 39.40
CA SER A 25 7.10 24.37 39.02
C SER A 25 7.41 25.77 39.57
N PRO A 26 6.81 26.85 39.07
CA PRO A 26 5.61 27.38 39.72
C PRO A 26 4.48 27.83 38.82
N ALA A 27 3.27 27.66 39.32
CA ALA A 27 2.05 28.34 38.92
C ALA A 27 1.82 29.57 39.84
N PRO A 28 0.71 30.29 39.79
CA PRO A 28 -0.07 30.86 38.69
C PRO A 28 -0.36 32.38 38.89
N GLN A 29 -0.93 33.07 37.90
CA GLN A 29 -1.67 34.32 38.18
C GLN A 29 -2.89 34.48 37.27
N GLN A 30 -4.01 34.71 37.95
CA GLN A 30 -5.32 35.12 37.45
C GLN A 30 -5.33 36.62 37.10
N SER A 31 -6.23 36.98 36.23
CA SER A 31 -7.13 38.18 36.19
C SER A 31 -7.43 38.51 34.72
N GLN A 32 -8.56 38.93 34.25
CA GLN A 32 -9.82 39.45 34.75
C GLN A 32 -10.78 39.52 33.57
N GLU A 33 -12.04 39.36 33.88
CA GLU A 33 -13.19 39.65 33.00
C GLU A 33 -13.21 41.08 32.49
N GLN A 34 -13.66 41.27 31.26
CA GLN A 34 -14.48 42.43 30.90
C GLN A 34 -15.50 42.11 29.83
N THR A 35 -16.73 42.31 30.23
CA THR A 35 -18.00 42.35 29.52
C THR A 35 -18.12 43.59 28.62
N MET A 36 -18.88 43.48 27.55
CA MET A 36 -19.77 44.43 26.85
C MET A 36 -19.62 44.35 25.34
N THR A 37 -20.55 44.41 24.44
CA THR A 37 -21.98 44.75 24.37
C THR A 37 -22.46 44.43 22.97
N GLN A 38 -23.73 44.14 22.85
CA GLN A 38 -24.48 43.95 21.59
C GLN A 38 -24.43 45.19 20.68
N SER A 39 -24.36 44.97 19.34
CA SER A 39 -25.15 45.81 18.41
C SER A 39 -25.21 45.18 17.00
N GLN A 40 -26.46 44.87 16.61
CA GLN A 40 -27.09 45.09 15.31
C GLN A 40 -26.57 44.41 14.04
N GLN A 41 -27.37 43.49 13.53
CA GLN A 41 -27.43 43.08 12.11
C GLN A 41 -28.02 44.23 11.26
N PRO A 42 -27.62 44.32 9.97
CA PRO A 42 -28.53 44.27 8.84
C PRO A 42 -27.92 43.54 7.60
N PRO A 43 -28.55 43.48 6.42
CA PRO A 43 -29.61 42.52 6.08
C PRO A 43 -29.16 41.48 5.02
N VAL A 44 -29.92 40.43 4.89
CA VAL A 44 -29.96 39.40 3.85
C VAL A 44 -29.57 39.91 2.46
N ASN A 45 -28.57 39.30 1.88
CA ASN A 45 -28.36 39.36 0.43
C ASN A 45 -28.22 37.94 -0.12
N SER A 46 -29.02 37.68 -1.12
CA SER A 46 -29.20 36.42 -1.83
C SER A 46 -27.90 35.78 -2.27
N GLN A 47 -27.62 34.59 -1.77
CA GLN A 47 -26.60 33.71 -2.33
C GLN A 47 -27.10 33.13 -3.66
N PRO A 48 -26.25 33.08 -4.71
CA PRO A 48 -26.49 32.24 -5.86
C PRO A 48 -26.39 30.74 -5.46
N PRO A 49 -27.06 29.84 -6.16
CA PRO A 49 -27.06 28.43 -5.82
C PRO A 49 -25.63 27.88 -5.84
N SER A 50 -25.19 27.35 -4.70
CA SER A 50 -23.96 26.61 -4.58
C SER A 50 -23.99 25.41 -5.52
N SER A 51 -23.23 25.46 -6.60
CA SER A 51 -22.95 24.31 -7.43
C SER A 51 -22.19 23.28 -6.58
N SER A 52 -22.90 22.27 -6.12
CA SER A 52 -22.35 21.09 -5.47
C SER A 52 -21.62 20.23 -6.51
N THR A 53 -20.39 20.57 -6.84
CA THR A 53 -19.55 19.80 -7.77
C THR A 53 -18.16 19.49 -7.21
N ASN A 54 -18.08 19.14 -5.93
CA ASN A 54 -16.82 18.62 -5.37
C ASN A 54 -16.97 17.19 -4.85
N ALA A 55 -17.69 16.33 -5.59
CA ALA A 55 -17.62 14.89 -5.42
C ALA A 55 -16.59 14.32 -6.40
N ALA A 56 -15.35 14.80 -6.35
CA ALA A 56 -14.22 14.09 -6.93
C ALA A 56 -14.06 12.78 -6.16
N PHE A 57 -13.97 11.69 -6.86
CA PHE A 57 -13.64 10.37 -6.35
C PHE A 57 -12.51 10.48 -5.32
N GLY A 58 -12.79 10.18 -4.06
CA GLY A 58 -11.78 10.11 -3.01
C GLY A 58 -11.99 10.99 -1.78
N MET A 59 -13.05 11.79 -1.67
CA MET A 59 -13.26 12.69 -0.54
C MET A 59 -14.57 12.48 0.22
N MET A 60 -15.15 11.29 0.22
CA MET A 60 -16.51 11.16 0.73
C MET A 60 -16.68 10.80 2.20
N ASP A 61 -15.65 10.61 3.00
CA ASP A 61 -15.89 10.26 4.42
C ASP A 61 -14.95 10.90 5.44
N VAL A 62 -14.40 12.05 5.14
CA VAL A 62 -13.94 12.93 6.22
C VAL A 62 -15.16 13.63 6.78
N PRO A 63 -15.46 13.52 8.09
CA PRO A 63 -16.57 14.21 8.71
C PRO A 63 -16.57 15.70 8.30
N GLU A 64 -17.76 16.26 8.02
CA GLU A 64 -17.90 17.63 7.52
C GLU A 64 -17.22 18.65 8.44
N SER A 65 -17.16 18.36 9.74
CA SER A 65 -16.41 19.13 10.75
C SER A 65 -14.88 19.11 10.55
N GLU A 66 -14.35 18.14 9.82
CA GLU A 66 -12.90 18.03 9.53
C GLU A 66 -12.53 18.50 8.12
N ARG A 67 -13.52 18.59 7.21
CA ARG A 67 -13.30 19.09 5.83
C ARG A 67 -12.91 20.56 5.77
N HIS A 68 -13.18 21.33 6.81
CA HIS A 68 -12.93 22.77 6.87
C HIS A 68 -11.71 23.17 7.70
N LYS A 69 -11.04 22.24 8.35
CA LYS A 69 -9.71 22.51 8.91
C LYS A 69 -8.70 22.39 7.78
N SER A 70 -8.07 23.50 7.45
CA SER A 70 -6.89 23.50 6.56
C SER A 70 -5.77 22.69 7.22
N MET A 71 -5.80 21.40 6.96
CA MET A 71 -4.75 20.47 7.41
C MET A 71 -3.57 20.60 6.46
N SER A 72 -2.36 20.71 6.98
CA SER A 72 -1.19 20.68 6.11
C SER A 72 -1.05 19.31 5.42
N PRO A 73 -0.40 19.22 4.25
CA PRO A 73 -0.10 17.95 3.60
C PRO A 73 0.63 16.97 4.52
N GLU A 74 1.50 17.48 5.39
CA GLU A 74 2.23 16.68 6.38
C GLU A 74 1.30 16.10 7.44
N GLU A 75 0.35 16.89 7.96
CA GLU A 75 -0.65 16.42 8.92
C GLU A 75 -1.58 15.39 8.29
N TYR A 76 -2.00 15.61 7.04
CA TYR A 76 -2.84 14.67 6.31
C TYR A 76 -2.11 13.35 6.09
N ASN A 77 -0.88 13.39 5.58
CA ASN A 77 -0.08 12.20 5.37
C ASN A 77 0.22 11.47 6.69
N ALA A 78 0.46 12.22 7.80
CA ALA A 78 0.64 11.62 9.11
C ALA A 78 -0.64 10.93 9.63
N LYS A 79 -1.83 11.43 9.29
CA LYS A 79 -3.11 10.77 9.61
C LYS A 79 -3.35 9.56 8.73
N LEU A 80 -3.01 9.62 7.44
CA LEU A 80 -3.00 8.44 6.56
C LEU A 80 -2.07 7.36 7.10
N ASP A 81 -0.88 7.73 7.53
CA ASP A 81 0.09 6.82 8.16
C ASP A 81 -0.46 6.20 9.46
N ARG A 82 -1.32 6.91 10.18
CA ARG A 82 -2.03 6.38 11.37
C ARG A 82 -3.29 5.57 11.05
N ARG A 83 -3.65 5.42 9.77
CA ARG A 83 -4.84 4.68 9.30
C ARG A 83 -6.19 5.29 9.70
N GLU A 84 -6.23 6.38 10.44
CA GLU A 84 -7.46 6.99 10.95
C GLU A 84 -8.40 7.48 9.86
N LEU A 85 -7.84 7.86 8.70
CA LEU A 85 -8.60 8.37 7.55
C LEU A 85 -8.96 7.30 6.52
N LEU A 86 -8.29 6.16 6.54
CA LEU A 86 -8.42 5.15 5.49
C LEU A 86 -9.39 4.04 5.85
N PHE A 87 -9.48 3.69 7.13
CA PHE A 87 -10.17 2.47 7.55
C PHE A 87 -11.23 2.78 8.59
N GLY A 88 -12.23 1.91 8.67
CA GLY A 88 -13.22 1.90 9.74
C GLY A 88 -12.55 1.71 11.12
N ALA A 89 -13.32 1.92 12.18
CA ALA A 89 -12.80 1.82 13.53
C ALA A 89 -12.24 0.42 13.81
N ILE A 90 -10.97 0.35 14.15
CA ILE A 90 -10.39 -0.84 14.79
C ILE A 90 -11.02 -0.94 16.19
N PRO A 91 -11.41 -2.15 16.66
CA PRO A 91 -11.92 -2.32 18.01
C PRO A 91 -11.00 -1.65 19.04
N MET A 92 -11.56 -0.84 19.94
CA MET A 92 -10.75 -0.05 20.88
C MET A 92 -9.88 -0.92 21.78
N LEU A 93 -10.43 -2.06 22.23
CA LEU A 93 -9.71 -3.01 23.09
C LEU A 93 -9.78 -4.41 22.51
N PRO A 94 -8.75 -5.23 22.74
CA PRO A 94 -8.75 -6.65 22.46
C PRO A 94 -9.86 -7.38 23.22
N THR A 95 -10.34 -8.49 22.67
CA THR A 95 -11.50 -9.21 23.24
C THR A 95 -11.28 -10.68 23.49
N ILE A 96 -10.15 -11.27 23.06
CA ILE A 96 -9.89 -12.70 23.22
C ILE A 96 -9.26 -12.93 24.61
N PRO A 97 -9.87 -13.76 25.48
CA PRO A 97 -9.30 -14.04 26.79
C PRO A 97 -7.96 -14.78 26.70
N ALA A 98 -7.01 -14.38 27.53
CA ALA A 98 -5.77 -15.10 27.79
C ALA A 98 -5.76 -15.64 29.24
N ILE A 99 -4.80 -15.24 30.06
CA ILE A 99 -4.67 -15.60 31.47
C ILE A 99 -5.15 -14.42 32.34
N ASP A 100 -5.79 -14.70 33.44
CA ASP A 100 -6.22 -13.70 34.45
C ASP A 100 -6.96 -12.53 33.83
N LYS A 101 -7.73 -12.01 33.56
CA LYS A 101 -8.39 -10.86 32.91
C LYS A 101 -7.57 -10.19 31.75
N ILE A 102 -6.40 -10.75 31.38
CA ILE A 102 -5.66 -10.27 30.20
C ILE A 102 -6.40 -10.69 28.94
N VAL A 103 -6.49 -9.80 27.98
CA VAL A 103 -7.11 -10.06 26.68
C VAL A 103 -6.18 -9.68 25.54
N PHE A 104 -6.34 -10.31 24.38
CA PHE A 104 -5.54 -10.05 23.20
C PHE A 104 -6.38 -10.10 21.92
N ASP A 105 -5.85 -9.63 20.80
CA ASP A 105 -6.32 -9.85 19.43
C ASP A 105 -5.22 -9.54 18.40
N TYR A 106 -5.56 -9.67 17.13
CA TYR A 106 -4.68 -9.38 16.00
C TYR A 106 -5.22 -8.24 15.12
N CYS A 107 -5.87 -7.24 15.72
CA CYS A 107 -6.56 -6.19 14.97
C CYS A 107 -5.68 -4.97 14.64
N ASP A 108 -4.42 -4.96 15.00
CA ASP A 108 -3.43 -3.95 14.65
C ASP A 108 -2.02 -4.53 14.89
N GLY A 109 -1.69 -5.61 14.19
CA GLY A 109 -0.74 -6.59 14.64
C GLY A 109 -1.24 -7.28 15.90
N LEU A 110 -0.40 -8.00 16.60
CA LEU A 110 -0.77 -8.58 17.89
C LEU A 110 -0.88 -7.48 18.95
N ARG A 111 -2.04 -7.38 19.60
CA ARG A 111 -2.31 -6.46 20.69
C ARG A 111 -2.60 -7.25 21.96
N VAL A 112 -2.10 -6.78 23.10
CA VAL A 112 -2.36 -7.35 24.41
C VAL A 112 -2.76 -6.24 25.37
N PHE A 113 -3.85 -6.43 26.09
CA PHE A 113 -4.34 -5.51 27.08
C PHE A 113 -4.29 -6.16 28.46
N VAL A 114 -3.57 -5.52 29.38
CA VAL A 114 -3.39 -5.95 30.76
C VAL A 114 -4.15 -4.97 31.66
N PRO A 115 -5.24 -5.39 32.31
CA PRO A 115 -6.00 -4.50 33.18
C PRO A 115 -5.25 -4.23 34.49
N LYS A 116 -5.57 -3.10 35.11
CA LYS A 116 -5.14 -2.81 36.49
C LYS A 116 -5.82 -3.77 37.46
N ALA A 117 -5.08 -4.26 38.45
CA ALA A 117 -5.64 -5.02 39.56
C ALA A 117 -6.57 -4.15 40.42
N GLU A 118 -7.78 -4.65 40.66
CA GLU A 118 -8.83 -3.93 41.41
C GLU A 118 -8.65 -4.05 42.94
N ASP A 119 -8.05 -5.16 43.38
CA ASP A 119 -7.92 -5.58 44.79
C ASP A 119 -6.62 -5.15 45.48
N GLY A 120 -5.75 -4.44 44.75
CA GLY A 120 -4.42 -4.06 45.25
C GLY A 120 -3.40 -5.19 45.26
N ASN A 121 -3.79 -6.39 44.84
CA ASN A 121 -2.83 -7.52 44.68
C ASN A 121 -2.18 -7.42 43.29
N PHE A 122 -1.01 -6.80 43.26
CA PHE A 122 -0.30 -6.58 42.02
C PHE A 122 0.46 -7.83 41.59
N THR A 123 0.30 -8.19 40.32
CA THR A 123 1.03 -9.30 39.71
C THR A 123 1.86 -8.77 38.55
N THR A 124 3.04 -9.33 38.36
CA THR A 124 3.88 -9.02 37.19
C THR A 124 3.73 -10.14 36.17
N TYR A 125 3.52 -9.75 34.94
CA TYR A 125 3.45 -10.63 33.77
C TYR A 125 4.60 -10.33 32.83
N ARG A 126 5.21 -11.39 32.29
CA ARG A 126 6.16 -11.31 31.17
C ARG A 126 5.45 -11.69 29.90
N ILE A 127 5.41 -10.77 28.95
CA ILE A 127 4.67 -10.91 27.69
C ILE A 127 5.66 -11.00 26.55
N PHE A 128 5.64 -12.12 25.84
CA PHE A 128 6.43 -12.34 24.62
C PHE A 128 5.53 -12.36 23.41
N MET A 129 5.89 -11.56 22.43
CA MET A 129 5.31 -11.56 21.10
C MET A 129 6.40 -12.00 20.12
N LYS A 130 6.28 -13.19 19.56
CA LYS A 130 7.23 -13.75 18.60
C LYS A 130 6.64 -13.72 17.22
N GLU A 131 7.25 -12.96 16.33
CA GLU A 131 6.91 -12.97 14.92
C GLU A 131 7.39 -14.29 14.29
N GLU A 132 6.48 -15.04 13.64
CA GLU A 132 6.72 -16.42 13.22
C GLU A 132 7.60 -16.53 11.98
N GLN A 133 7.59 -15.51 11.11
CA GLN A 133 8.31 -15.56 9.84
C GLN A 133 9.80 -15.18 10.00
N PHE A 134 10.09 -14.09 10.70
CA PHE A 134 11.45 -13.56 10.85
C PHE A 134 12.06 -13.82 12.23
N GLY A 135 11.26 -14.33 13.15
CA GLY A 135 11.70 -14.67 14.51
C GLY A 135 11.96 -13.45 15.40
N THR A 136 11.48 -12.27 15.01
CA THR A 136 11.57 -11.06 15.85
C THR A 136 10.78 -11.26 17.14
N ILE A 137 11.38 -10.93 18.26
CA ILE A 137 10.79 -11.09 19.59
C ILE A 137 10.67 -9.73 20.25
N VAL A 138 9.50 -9.45 20.77
CA VAL A 138 9.24 -8.31 21.66
C VAL A 138 8.87 -8.86 23.03
N CYS A 139 9.56 -8.40 24.08
CA CYS A 139 9.34 -8.83 25.46
C CYS A 139 9.03 -7.62 26.34
N HIS A 140 7.98 -7.74 27.15
CA HIS A 140 7.58 -6.72 28.12
C HIS A 140 7.28 -7.33 29.47
N ASP A 141 7.88 -6.80 30.54
CA ASP A 141 7.47 -7.07 31.90
C ASP A 141 6.48 -5.99 32.37
N VAL A 142 5.28 -6.40 32.76
CA VAL A 142 4.18 -5.51 33.10
C VAL A 142 3.62 -5.84 34.47
N MET A 143 3.61 -4.84 35.35
CA MET A 143 3.00 -4.96 36.69
C MET A 143 1.59 -4.36 36.66
N THR A 144 0.63 -5.06 37.26
CA THR A 144 -0.79 -4.64 37.26
C THR A 144 -1.10 -3.51 38.27
N ASN A 145 -0.09 -2.88 38.86
CA ASN A 145 -0.23 -1.76 39.79
C ASN A 145 -0.57 -0.43 39.14
N ASN A 146 -0.31 -0.30 37.83
CA ASN A 146 -0.54 0.91 37.08
C ASN A 146 -1.89 0.88 36.37
N GLU A 147 -2.17 1.97 35.66
CA GLU A 147 -3.26 2.02 34.72
C GLU A 147 -3.14 0.93 33.64
N GLN A 148 -4.18 0.74 32.90
CA GLN A 148 -4.25 -0.23 31.81
C GLN A 148 -3.08 -0.05 30.84
N LYS A 149 -2.42 -1.14 30.47
CA LYS A 149 -1.34 -1.16 29.50
C LYS A 149 -1.82 -1.80 28.20
N PHE A 150 -1.45 -1.18 27.10
CA PHE A 150 -1.79 -1.65 25.77
C PHE A 150 -0.51 -1.88 24.98
N TYR A 151 -0.35 -3.09 24.44
CA TYR A 151 0.86 -3.50 23.72
C TYR A 151 0.55 -3.81 22.29
N ASN A 152 1.29 -3.20 21.36
CA ASN A 152 1.26 -3.48 19.95
C ASN A 152 2.62 -3.96 19.48
N THR A 153 2.61 -4.77 18.44
CA THR A 153 3.82 -5.06 17.67
C THR A 153 4.24 -3.87 16.83
N ILE A 154 5.49 -3.87 16.37
CA ILE A 154 5.98 -2.87 15.42
C ILE A 154 5.35 -3.10 14.03
N GLN A 155 5.06 -4.36 13.68
CA GLN A 155 4.55 -4.76 12.37
C GLN A 155 3.03 -4.94 12.42
N LYS A 156 2.30 -3.84 12.22
CA LYS A 156 0.84 -3.81 12.33
C LYS A 156 0.10 -4.42 11.15
N TYR A 157 0.76 -4.60 10.03
CA TYR A 157 0.19 -5.27 8.85
C TYR A 157 0.18 -6.79 8.98
N TYR A 158 0.96 -7.34 9.92
CA TYR A 158 1.21 -8.77 10.01
C TYR A 158 0.59 -9.37 11.27
N CYS A 159 -0.12 -10.45 11.13
CA CYS A 159 -0.84 -11.08 12.23
C CYS A 159 -0.22 -12.40 12.72
N HIS A 160 0.78 -12.97 12.03
CA HIS A 160 1.38 -14.25 12.39
C HIS A 160 2.38 -14.11 13.54
N PHE A 161 1.84 -13.89 14.72
CA PHE A 161 2.59 -13.80 15.96
C PHE A 161 2.16 -14.89 16.94
N GLY A 162 3.14 -15.54 17.57
CA GLY A 162 2.93 -16.31 18.78
C GLY A 162 2.92 -15.39 19.99
N LEU A 163 1.94 -15.56 20.86
CA LEU A 163 1.82 -14.88 22.15
C LEU A 163 2.13 -15.86 23.28
N THR A 164 3.06 -15.50 24.14
CA THR A 164 3.27 -16.21 25.40
C THR A 164 3.24 -15.22 26.56
N ILE A 165 2.44 -15.50 27.57
CA ILE A 165 2.32 -14.70 28.78
C ILE A 165 2.69 -15.58 29.97
N ILE A 166 3.67 -15.14 30.75
CA ILE A 166 4.06 -15.82 31.97
C ILE A 166 3.72 -14.93 33.14
N ARG A 167 3.01 -15.49 34.12
CA ARG A 167 2.79 -14.86 35.40
C ARG A 167 4.05 -15.05 36.27
N LEU A 168 4.76 -13.98 36.57
CA LEU A 168 5.95 -14.01 37.42
C LEU A 168 5.54 -14.09 38.86
N VAL A 169 5.77 -15.24 39.49
CA VAL A 169 5.49 -15.49 40.88
C VAL A 169 6.75 -15.98 41.59
N PRO A 170 6.91 -15.70 42.87
CA PRO A 170 7.99 -16.31 43.65
C PRO A 170 7.89 -17.84 43.64
N LEU A 171 9.03 -18.52 43.61
CA LEU A 171 9.06 -19.97 43.73
C LEU A 171 8.56 -20.38 45.10
N PRO A 172 7.48 -21.20 45.24
CA PRO A 172 6.99 -21.65 46.52
C PRO A 172 8.05 -22.48 47.27
N ASP A 173 8.14 -22.26 48.56
CA ASP A 173 9.11 -22.96 49.43
C ASP A 173 8.98 -24.48 49.29
N SER A 174 7.77 -25.01 49.23
CA SER A 174 7.52 -26.44 49.05
C SER A 174 8.11 -27.02 47.79
N ILE A 175 8.03 -26.30 46.65
CA ILE A 175 8.63 -26.71 45.37
C ILE A 175 10.15 -26.58 45.45
N ARG A 176 10.65 -25.44 45.95
CA ARG A 176 12.08 -25.21 46.11
C ARG A 176 12.72 -26.31 46.94
N ASP A 177 12.17 -26.60 48.12
CA ASP A 177 12.73 -27.57 49.07
C ASP A 177 12.69 -28.99 48.52
N ASN A 178 11.64 -29.32 47.74
CA ASN A 178 11.53 -30.61 47.06
C ASN A 178 12.63 -30.78 46.01
N VAL A 179 12.82 -29.81 45.13
CA VAL A 179 13.87 -29.80 44.09
C VAL A 179 15.26 -29.86 44.72
N MET A 180 15.51 -29.05 45.77
CA MET A 180 16.78 -29.06 46.51
C MET A 180 17.08 -30.45 47.06
N LYS A 181 16.11 -31.07 47.71
CA LYS A 181 16.26 -32.39 48.32
C LYS A 181 16.45 -33.50 47.28
N HIS A 182 15.67 -33.45 46.21
CA HIS A 182 15.66 -34.50 45.19
C HIS A 182 16.94 -34.52 44.34
N TYR A 183 17.42 -33.34 43.97
CA TYR A 183 18.59 -33.20 43.06
C TYR A 183 19.87 -32.79 43.78
N GLY A 184 19.84 -32.56 45.09
CA GLY A 184 21.01 -32.13 45.85
C GLY A 184 21.55 -30.76 45.48
N LEU A 185 20.65 -29.83 45.11
CA LEU A 185 20.96 -28.45 44.72
C LEU A 185 20.82 -27.49 45.91
N THR A 186 21.54 -26.38 45.88
CA THR A 186 21.39 -25.28 46.85
C THR A 186 20.18 -24.41 46.50
N ALA A 187 19.68 -23.65 47.48
CA ALA A 187 18.57 -22.71 47.25
C ALA A 187 18.89 -21.65 46.17
N ILE A 188 20.15 -21.21 46.10
CA ILE A 188 20.60 -20.24 45.10
C ILE A 188 20.56 -20.86 43.71
N GLU A 189 21.03 -22.08 43.52
CA GLU A 189 21.00 -22.79 42.24
C GLU A 189 19.56 -23.00 41.75
N VAL A 190 18.68 -23.48 42.63
CA VAL A 190 17.26 -23.68 42.30
C VAL A 190 16.59 -22.37 41.93
N GLN A 191 16.88 -21.27 42.64
CA GLN A 191 16.33 -19.95 42.32
C GLN A 191 16.81 -19.45 40.96
N GLN A 192 18.08 -19.58 40.62
CA GLN A 192 18.64 -19.19 39.33
C GLN A 192 18.07 -20.01 38.17
N ILE A 193 17.91 -21.32 38.36
CA ILE A 193 17.24 -22.17 37.37
C ILE A 193 15.80 -21.71 37.16
N TYR A 194 15.07 -21.45 38.24
CA TYR A 194 13.68 -21.00 38.17
C TYR A 194 13.53 -19.67 37.42
N GLU A 195 14.41 -18.71 37.66
CA GLU A 195 14.42 -17.43 36.94
C GLU A 195 14.64 -17.62 35.45
N LEU A 196 15.52 -18.54 35.05
CA LEU A 196 15.74 -18.86 33.62
C LEU A 196 14.54 -19.59 33.01
N CYS A 197 13.83 -20.44 33.76
CA CYS A 197 12.61 -21.11 33.30
C CYS A 197 11.44 -20.14 33.03
N GLN A 198 11.50 -18.92 33.56
CA GLN A 198 10.51 -17.87 33.25
C GLN A 198 10.76 -17.14 31.93
N PHE A 199 11.61 -17.70 31.05
CA PHE A 199 11.83 -17.24 29.69
C PHE A 199 11.37 -18.30 28.68
N PRO A 200 10.18 -18.19 28.07
CA PRO A 200 9.52 -19.27 27.34
C PRO A 200 10.14 -19.60 25.98
N LEU A 201 11.08 -18.80 25.53
CA LEU A 201 11.72 -18.96 24.22
C LEU A 201 13.06 -19.68 24.30
N VAL A 202 13.46 -20.03 25.50
CA VAL A 202 14.69 -20.76 25.75
C VAL A 202 14.33 -22.25 25.72
N LYS A 203 14.91 -22.99 24.80
CA LYS A 203 14.82 -24.45 24.84
C LYS A 203 15.52 -24.98 26.09
N GLN A 204 15.11 -26.13 26.56
CA GLN A 204 15.75 -26.76 27.73
C GLN A 204 17.27 -26.81 27.56
N GLU A 205 17.75 -27.20 26.37
CA GLU A 205 19.18 -27.29 26.05
C GLU A 205 19.90 -25.93 26.19
N GLN A 206 19.21 -24.83 25.89
CA GLN A 206 19.75 -23.48 26.01
C GLN A 206 19.83 -23.07 27.48
N ILE A 207 18.83 -23.42 28.30
CA ILE A 207 18.88 -23.20 29.78
C ILE A 207 20.02 -23.98 30.36
N GLU A 208 20.18 -25.25 29.98
CA GLU A 208 21.29 -26.09 30.39
C GLU A 208 22.64 -25.45 30.03
N GLU A 209 22.79 -24.99 28.79
CA GLU A 209 24.01 -24.34 28.31
C GLU A 209 24.29 -23.03 29.05
N ASP A 210 23.27 -22.21 29.31
CA ASP A 210 23.42 -20.95 30.06
C ASP A 210 23.82 -21.19 31.52
N ILE A 211 23.26 -22.20 32.14
CA ILE A 211 23.64 -22.60 33.51
C ILE A 211 25.08 -23.10 33.55
N PHE A 212 25.42 -23.99 32.60
CA PHE A 212 26.75 -24.61 32.58
C PHE A 212 27.87 -23.64 32.16
N ASN A 213 27.59 -22.71 31.31
CA ASN A 213 28.62 -21.82 30.77
C ASN A 213 28.71 -20.46 31.45
N LYS A 214 27.63 -20.00 32.13
CA LYS A 214 27.55 -18.64 32.64
C LYS A 214 27.31 -18.54 34.16
N CYS A 215 26.56 -19.48 34.70
CA CYS A 215 26.11 -19.39 36.08
C CYS A 215 26.98 -20.24 37.06
N PHE A 216 27.46 -21.41 36.62
CA PHE A 216 28.18 -22.35 37.49
C PHE A 216 29.36 -23.01 36.77
N VAL A 217 30.46 -23.18 37.46
CA VAL A 217 31.59 -24.02 37.04
C VAL A 217 31.30 -25.46 37.44
N LEU A 218 30.56 -26.17 36.57
CA LEU A 218 30.10 -27.53 36.85
C LEU A 218 31.01 -28.59 36.21
N ARG A 219 31.13 -29.74 36.91
CA ARG A 219 31.74 -30.95 36.31
C ARG A 219 30.74 -31.62 35.37
N GLU A 220 31.25 -32.28 34.36
CA GLU A 220 30.42 -33.02 33.37
C GLU A 220 29.49 -34.04 34.06
N SER A 221 29.97 -34.68 35.14
CA SER A 221 29.19 -35.66 35.94
C SER A 221 27.98 -35.06 36.69
N GLU A 222 27.93 -33.75 36.82
CA GLU A 222 26.85 -33.03 37.51
C GLU A 222 25.72 -32.60 36.57
N ARG A 223 25.97 -32.56 35.28
CA ARG A 223 24.98 -32.13 34.26
C ARG A 223 23.62 -32.83 34.35
N PRO A 224 23.53 -34.17 34.51
CA PRO A 224 22.22 -34.85 34.51
C PRO A 224 21.28 -34.38 35.65
N ARG A 225 21.80 -34.08 36.84
CA ARG A 225 20.94 -33.62 37.95
C ARG A 225 20.35 -32.24 37.73
N TYR A 226 21.11 -31.35 37.05
CA TYR A 226 20.63 -30.04 36.68
C TYR A 226 19.60 -30.14 35.53
N ALA A 227 19.83 -30.97 34.53
CA ALA A 227 18.89 -31.20 33.43
C ALA A 227 17.52 -31.65 33.95
N HIS A 228 17.49 -32.57 34.94
CA HIS A 228 16.24 -33.00 35.56
C HIS A 228 15.57 -31.91 36.39
N ALA A 229 16.35 -31.11 37.13
CA ALA A 229 15.81 -30.00 37.92
C ALA A 229 15.25 -28.90 36.99
N ILE A 230 15.93 -28.62 35.88
CA ILE A 230 15.45 -27.67 34.82
C ILE A 230 14.13 -28.18 34.26
N ASP A 231 14.03 -29.44 33.86
CA ASP A 231 12.82 -30.03 33.32
C ASP A 231 11.62 -29.97 34.28
N GLU A 232 11.85 -30.25 35.57
CA GLU A 232 10.81 -30.15 36.62
C GLU A 232 10.34 -28.70 36.82
N LEU A 233 11.25 -27.75 36.94
CA LEU A 233 10.91 -26.34 37.14
C LEU A 233 10.31 -25.71 35.90
N LEU A 234 10.78 -26.09 34.72
CA LEU A 234 10.22 -25.63 33.45
C LEU A 234 8.78 -26.10 33.28
N ARG A 235 8.49 -27.37 33.56
CA ARG A 235 7.11 -27.91 33.58
C ARG A 235 6.24 -27.18 34.60
N TYR A 236 6.76 -26.93 35.79
CA TYR A 236 6.03 -26.20 36.82
C TYR A 236 5.61 -24.80 36.33
N VAL A 237 6.50 -24.06 35.67
CA VAL A 237 6.20 -22.74 35.08
C VAL A 237 5.20 -22.86 33.91
N GLN A 238 5.40 -23.82 33.04
CA GLN A 238 4.54 -24.02 31.85
C GLN A 238 3.11 -24.40 32.27
N ASP A 239 2.94 -25.36 33.16
CA ASP A 239 1.63 -25.90 33.50
C ASP A 239 0.81 -24.97 34.42
N ASN A 240 1.48 -24.15 35.24
CA ASN A 240 0.79 -23.37 36.29
C ASN A 240 0.73 -21.86 36.00
N HIS A 241 1.67 -21.33 35.19
CA HIS A 241 1.88 -19.88 35.12
C HIS A 241 1.96 -19.35 33.68
N THR A 242 1.86 -20.21 32.66
CA THR A 242 2.07 -19.83 31.28
C THR A 242 0.79 -19.96 30.47
N PHE A 243 0.49 -18.93 29.69
CA PHE A 243 -0.47 -18.95 28.60
C PHE A 243 0.29 -18.88 27.28
N HIS A 244 -0.07 -19.75 26.32
CA HIS A 244 0.50 -19.73 24.99
C HIS A 244 -0.60 -19.74 23.93
N HIS A 245 -0.43 -18.93 22.90
CA HIS A 245 -1.32 -18.89 21.75
C HIS A 245 -0.53 -18.61 20.48
N SER A 246 -0.71 -19.43 19.45
CA SER A 246 -0.21 -19.19 18.10
C SER A 246 -1.34 -18.66 17.22
N PHE A 247 -1.00 -17.82 16.25
CA PHE A 247 -1.98 -17.29 15.32
C PHE A 247 -2.62 -18.44 14.52
N ASP A 248 -3.92 -18.62 14.66
CA ASP A 248 -4.70 -19.58 13.90
C ASP A 248 -5.98 -18.92 13.33
N PRO A 249 -5.98 -18.55 12.04
CA PRO A 249 -7.10 -17.87 11.40
C PRO A 249 -8.25 -18.79 11.02
N LYS A 250 -8.06 -20.13 11.07
CA LYS A 250 -9.06 -21.09 10.61
C LYS A 250 -10.37 -20.96 11.38
N ASP A 251 -11.49 -20.90 10.64
CA ASP A 251 -12.86 -20.74 11.16
C ASP A 251 -13.11 -19.47 11.99
N LYS A 252 -12.13 -18.54 12.08
CA LYS A 252 -12.25 -17.26 12.79
C LYS A 252 -12.79 -16.17 11.89
N GLU A 253 -13.49 -15.21 12.48
CA GLU A 253 -13.89 -13.97 11.79
C GLU A 253 -12.69 -13.05 11.63
N ILE A 254 -12.36 -12.75 10.37
CA ILE A 254 -11.23 -11.87 10.02
C ILE A 254 -11.74 -10.72 9.17
N PHE A 255 -11.43 -9.50 9.58
CA PHE A 255 -11.62 -8.32 8.76
C PHE A 255 -10.48 -8.15 7.79
N VAL A 256 -10.84 -7.92 6.51
CA VAL A 256 -9.95 -7.29 5.54
C VAL A 256 -10.58 -5.95 5.18
N GLN A 257 -9.91 -4.88 5.59
CA GLN A 257 -10.40 -3.51 5.46
C GLN A 257 -9.77 -2.82 4.27
N PHE A 258 -10.61 -2.27 3.41
CA PHE A 258 -10.19 -1.47 2.26
C PHE A 258 -10.30 0.03 2.58
N PRO A 259 -9.49 0.88 1.95
CA PRO A 259 -9.67 2.31 2.02
C PRO A 259 -11.03 2.69 1.42
N ILE A 260 -11.85 3.40 2.18
CA ILE A 260 -13.22 3.74 1.78
C ILE A 260 -13.24 4.67 0.56
N SER A 261 -12.20 5.50 0.42
CA SER A 261 -12.10 6.53 -0.61
C SER A 261 -11.46 6.09 -1.92
N THR A 262 -10.72 4.97 -1.96
CA THR A 262 -9.97 4.53 -3.16
C THR A 262 -10.66 3.37 -3.86
N ILE A 263 -11.70 3.68 -4.62
CA ILE A 263 -12.52 2.67 -5.30
C ILE A 263 -11.70 1.87 -6.32
N GLY A 264 -10.85 2.52 -7.10
CA GLY A 264 -10.02 1.85 -8.12
C GLY A 264 -9.09 0.80 -7.54
N ASP A 265 -8.37 1.16 -6.47
CA ASP A 265 -7.47 0.25 -5.78
C ASP A 265 -8.24 -0.92 -5.16
N SER A 266 -9.40 -0.62 -4.52
CA SER A 266 -10.28 -1.65 -3.95
C SER A 266 -10.77 -2.65 -5.00
N ILE A 267 -11.07 -2.20 -6.23
CA ILE A 267 -11.43 -3.10 -7.33
C ILE A 267 -10.24 -4.00 -7.70
N GLY A 268 -9.07 -3.43 -7.89
CA GLY A 268 -7.87 -4.17 -8.28
C GLY A 268 -7.41 -5.19 -7.24
N TRP A 269 -7.58 -4.85 -5.96
CA TRP A 269 -7.09 -5.68 -4.86
C TRP A 269 -8.03 -6.83 -4.46
N PHE A 270 -9.28 -6.81 -4.90
CA PHE A 270 -10.29 -7.75 -4.43
C PHE A 270 -9.96 -9.22 -4.72
N SER A 271 -9.25 -9.51 -5.81
CA SER A 271 -8.86 -10.89 -6.16
C SER A 271 -7.96 -11.56 -5.10
N TYR A 272 -7.24 -10.78 -4.30
CA TYR A 272 -6.37 -11.31 -3.25
C TYR A 272 -7.16 -11.86 -2.05
N LEU A 273 -8.40 -11.39 -1.84
CA LEU A 273 -9.26 -11.86 -0.74
C LEU A 273 -9.63 -13.32 -0.90
N GLU A 274 -9.97 -13.76 -2.11
CA GLU A 274 -10.30 -15.15 -2.35
C GLU A 274 -9.09 -16.07 -2.10
N ARG A 275 -7.89 -15.63 -2.51
CA ARG A 275 -6.65 -16.38 -2.25
C ARG A 275 -6.35 -16.45 -0.76
N PHE A 276 -6.53 -15.34 -0.05
CA PHE A 276 -6.38 -15.27 1.39
C PHE A 276 -7.37 -16.20 2.10
N GLN A 277 -8.66 -16.16 1.73
CA GLN A 277 -9.67 -17.01 2.32
C GLN A 277 -9.39 -18.51 2.07
N LYS A 278 -8.95 -18.87 0.85
CA LYS A 278 -8.56 -20.25 0.52
C LYS A 278 -7.34 -20.71 1.32
N LYS A 279 -6.36 -19.84 1.52
CA LYS A 279 -5.15 -20.13 2.29
C LYS A 279 -5.45 -20.31 3.77
N THR A 280 -6.23 -19.41 4.35
CA THR A 280 -6.47 -19.32 5.80
C THR A 280 -7.68 -20.10 6.27
N GLN A 281 -8.61 -20.44 5.39
CA GLN A 281 -9.90 -21.08 5.71
C GLN A 281 -10.73 -20.27 6.73
N CYS A 282 -10.56 -18.95 6.77
CA CYS A 282 -11.24 -18.05 7.70
C CYS A 282 -12.68 -17.73 7.25
N LYS A 283 -13.47 -17.18 8.16
CA LYS A 283 -14.72 -16.48 7.88
C LYS A 283 -14.37 -15.04 7.51
N LEU A 284 -14.24 -14.78 6.21
CA LEU A 284 -13.75 -13.49 5.72
C LEU A 284 -14.87 -12.45 5.68
N LEU A 285 -14.59 -11.29 6.28
CA LEU A 285 -15.44 -10.12 6.31
C LEU A 285 -14.71 -8.97 5.59
N ALA A 286 -15.19 -8.60 4.39
CA ALA A 286 -14.62 -7.51 3.61
C ALA A 286 -15.27 -6.18 4.03
N VAL A 287 -14.49 -5.32 4.68
CA VAL A 287 -14.91 -3.97 5.07
C VAL A 287 -14.55 -3.02 3.96
N MET A 288 -15.53 -2.51 3.21
CA MET A 288 -15.27 -1.71 2.02
C MET A 288 -16.44 -0.78 1.66
N ASN A 289 -16.25 0.04 0.64
CA ASN A 289 -17.27 0.97 0.17
C ASN A 289 -18.46 0.21 -0.43
N PRO A 290 -19.72 0.46 0.04
CA PRO A 290 -20.91 -0.21 -0.46
C PRO A 290 -21.14 -0.07 -1.97
N ALA A 291 -20.63 0.99 -2.59
CA ALA A 291 -20.76 1.19 -4.04
C ALA A 291 -20.13 0.07 -4.89
N ILE A 292 -19.26 -0.76 -4.26
CA ILE A 292 -18.56 -1.86 -4.96
C ILE A 292 -19.29 -3.21 -4.76
N TYR A 293 -20.25 -3.32 -3.86
CA TYR A 293 -20.87 -4.59 -3.49
C TYR A 293 -21.54 -5.28 -4.67
N ASP A 294 -22.22 -4.54 -5.53
CA ASP A 294 -22.90 -5.06 -6.72
C ASP A 294 -21.96 -5.82 -7.68
N LEU A 295 -20.67 -5.51 -7.69
CA LEU A 295 -19.66 -6.24 -8.48
C LEU A 295 -19.37 -7.64 -7.93
N TYR A 296 -19.40 -7.81 -6.60
CA TYR A 296 -18.73 -8.95 -5.97
C TYR A 296 -19.62 -9.87 -5.14
N GLU A 297 -20.71 -9.39 -4.53
CA GLU A 297 -21.52 -10.20 -3.62
C GLU A 297 -22.00 -11.53 -4.25
N LYS A 298 -22.46 -11.48 -5.50
CA LYS A 298 -22.92 -12.68 -6.22
C LYS A 298 -21.79 -13.59 -6.65
N GLN A 299 -20.60 -13.01 -6.92
CA GLN A 299 -19.45 -13.76 -7.41
C GLN A 299 -18.61 -14.40 -6.29
N TYR A 300 -18.76 -13.90 -5.06
CA TYR A 300 -18.02 -14.32 -3.87
C TYR A 300 -18.95 -14.56 -2.67
N PRO A 301 -19.87 -15.53 -2.76
CA PRO A 301 -20.92 -15.74 -1.75
C PRO A 301 -20.38 -16.18 -0.38
N THR A 302 -19.11 -16.59 -0.30
CA THR A 302 -18.45 -17.00 0.95
C THR A 302 -17.80 -15.82 1.68
N ILE A 303 -17.73 -14.64 1.05
CA ILE A 303 -17.18 -13.41 1.64
C ILE A 303 -18.35 -12.55 2.09
N LYS A 304 -18.34 -12.14 3.35
CA LYS A 304 -19.37 -11.24 3.89
C LYS A 304 -18.90 -9.80 3.73
N PHE A 305 -19.75 -8.95 3.14
CA PHE A 305 -19.48 -7.53 2.96
C PHE A 305 -20.02 -6.72 4.13
N ILE A 306 -19.22 -5.77 4.64
CA ILE A 306 -19.55 -4.97 5.81
C ILE A 306 -19.21 -3.51 5.54
N GLU A 307 -20.11 -2.61 5.89
CA GLU A 307 -19.80 -1.18 5.88
C GLU A 307 -18.92 -0.80 7.08
N ALA A 308 -18.03 0.18 6.88
CA ALA A 308 -17.12 0.64 7.92
C ALA A 308 -17.85 1.06 9.22
N ARG A 309 -19.04 1.68 9.12
CA ARG A 309 -19.87 2.08 10.27
C ARG A 309 -20.38 0.89 11.11
N ASP A 310 -20.48 -0.29 10.52
CA ASP A 310 -21.02 -1.48 11.17
C ASP A 310 -19.95 -2.34 11.84
N THR A 311 -18.68 -2.04 11.65
CA THR A 311 -17.53 -2.78 12.22
C THR A 311 -17.59 -2.88 13.75
N ARG A 312 -18.16 -1.88 14.43
CA ARG A 312 -18.36 -1.86 15.90
C ARG A 312 -19.26 -2.99 16.43
N ASN A 313 -20.06 -3.61 15.55
CA ASN A 313 -20.96 -4.71 15.91
C ASN A 313 -20.25 -6.07 15.91
N TYR A 314 -18.97 -6.11 15.58
CA TYR A 314 -18.17 -7.32 15.44
C TYR A 314 -17.00 -7.32 16.40
N LYS A 315 -16.52 -8.52 16.70
CA LYS A 315 -15.31 -8.78 17.49
C LYS A 315 -14.37 -9.68 16.69
N PRO A 316 -13.74 -9.16 15.63
CA PRO A 316 -12.89 -9.99 14.77
C PRO A 316 -11.69 -10.52 15.52
N TYR A 317 -11.25 -11.70 15.15
CA TYR A 317 -10.01 -12.31 15.62
C TYR A 317 -8.78 -11.54 15.14
N ALA A 318 -8.82 -11.11 13.87
CA ALA A 318 -7.75 -10.33 13.24
C ALA A 318 -8.31 -9.29 12.26
N CYS A 319 -7.53 -8.22 12.03
CA CYS A 319 -7.82 -7.18 11.05
C CYS A 319 -6.61 -6.96 10.15
N TYR A 320 -6.82 -7.09 8.83
CA TYR A 320 -5.83 -6.73 7.82
C TYR A 320 -6.26 -5.42 7.17
N ASN A 321 -5.37 -4.44 7.15
CA ASN A 321 -5.64 -3.13 6.54
C ASN A 321 -4.93 -3.05 5.19
N MET A 322 -5.72 -3.04 4.12
CA MET A 322 -5.26 -2.92 2.74
C MET A 322 -5.04 -1.45 2.41
N GLY A 323 -3.81 -1.03 2.14
CA GLY A 323 -3.54 0.37 1.84
C GLY A 323 -2.13 0.60 1.31
N LEU A 324 -1.92 1.81 0.84
CA LEU A 324 -0.61 2.30 0.43
C LEU A 324 -0.15 3.29 1.49
N PHE A 325 0.95 2.99 2.13
CA PHE A 325 1.50 3.80 3.21
C PHE A 325 2.79 4.44 2.74
N PHE A 326 2.84 5.77 2.74
CA PHE A 326 3.97 6.56 2.24
C PHE A 326 5.18 6.50 3.18
N LYS A 327 6.32 7.00 2.69
CA LYS A 327 7.58 7.16 3.45
C LYS A 327 8.16 5.86 4.01
N ALA A 328 8.15 4.81 3.20
CA ALA A 328 8.70 3.51 3.60
C ALA A 328 8.18 3.03 4.96
N ASN A 329 6.90 3.23 5.22
CA ASN A 329 6.26 2.87 6.49
C ASN A 329 6.18 1.36 6.68
N THR A 330 7.28 0.75 7.16
CA THR A 330 7.39 -0.69 7.42
C THR A 330 6.54 -1.16 8.61
N THR A 331 5.96 -0.23 9.38
CA THR A 331 5.00 -0.57 10.43
C THR A 331 3.67 -1.05 9.85
N ASN A 332 3.22 -0.47 8.74
CA ASN A 332 1.91 -0.71 8.14
C ASN A 332 1.96 -1.55 6.85
N GLN A 333 3.13 -1.72 6.26
CA GLN A 333 3.35 -2.51 5.05
C GLN A 333 4.74 -3.14 5.05
N PRO A 334 4.92 -4.36 4.47
CA PRO A 334 6.24 -5.02 4.48
C PRO A 334 7.25 -4.39 3.52
N TYR A 335 6.77 -3.76 2.45
CA TYR A 335 7.60 -3.15 1.41
C TYR A 335 6.98 -1.82 0.98
N ASP A 336 7.81 -0.89 0.53
CA ASP A 336 7.34 0.35 -0.05
C ASP A 336 6.64 0.07 -1.39
N PHE A 337 5.37 0.48 -1.52
CA PHE A 337 4.55 0.25 -2.70
C PHE A 337 5.15 0.91 -3.96
N ARG A 338 5.94 1.97 -3.80
CA ARG A 338 6.57 2.69 -4.90
C ARG A 338 7.54 1.83 -5.69
N TYR A 339 8.15 0.83 -5.05
CA TYR A 339 9.07 -0.11 -5.71
C TYR A 339 8.41 -1.37 -6.24
N ILE A 340 7.36 -1.85 -5.57
CA ILE A 340 6.74 -3.14 -5.90
C ILE A 340 5.39 -3.01 -6.61
N GLY A 341 4.79 -1.81 -6.62
CA GLY A 341 3.48 -1.55 -7.22
C GLY A 341 2.29 -1.89 -6.31
N ASN A 342 1.12 -1.36 -6.68
CA ASN A 342 -0.10 -1.42 -5.86
C ASN A 342 -0.54 -2.85 -5.54
N GLY A 343 -0.66 -3.72 -6.53
CA GLY A 343 -1.16 -5.08 -6.35
C GLY A 343 -0.25 -5.92 -5.45
N ARG A 344 1.05 -5.87 -5.69
CA ARG A 344 2.03 -6.63 -4.90
C ARG A 344 2.10 -6.19 -3.45
N THR A 345 1.90 -4.89 -3.16
CA THR A 345 1.84 -4.41 -1.78
C THR A 345 0.77 -5.15 -0.99
N VAL A 346 -0.42 -5.26 -1.57
CA VAL A 346 -1.55 -5.94 -0.93
C VAL A 346 -1.33 -7.44 -0.79
N SER A 347 -0.77 -8.10 -1.81
CA SER A 347 -0.45 -9.52 -1.71
C SER A 347 0.51 -9.81 -0.57
N LYS A 348 1.49 -8.90 -0.31
CA LYS A 348 2.45 -9.05 0.79
C LYS A 348 1.82 -8.76 2.17
N ILE A 349 0.86 -7.83 2.25
CA ILE A 349 0.09 -7.61 3.49
C ILE A 349 -0.72 -8.88 3.86
N LEU A 350 -1.34 -9.53 2.87
CA LEU A 350 -2.15 -10.74 3.07
C LEU A 350 -1.32 -12.04 3.02
N ASP A 351 -0.03 -11.94 2.72
CA ASP A 351 0.86 -13.10 2.53
C ASP A 351 0.27 -14.13 1.55
N VAL A 352 -0.10 -13.66 0.35
CA VAL A 352 -0.61 -14.49 -0.74
C VAL A 352 0.22 -14.29 -2.00
N ASP A 353 0.03 -15.18 -2.97
CA ASP A 353 0.65 -15.08 -4.30
C ASP A 353 0.34 -13.73 -4.97
N ASP A 354 1.34 -13.12 -5.61
CA ASP A 354 1.29 -11.77 -6.18
C ASP A 354 0.95 -11.74 -7.69
N THR A 355 0.54 -12.85 -8.26
CA THR A 355 0.12 -12.92 -9.67
C THR A 355 -1.07 -12.00 -9.93
N ASP A 356 -0.99 -11.20 -10.99
CA ASP A 356 -2.07 -10.33 -11.44
C ASP A 356 -3.25 -11.14 -11.99
N ILE A 357 -4.29 -11.29 -11.19
CA ILE A 357 -5.53 -11.97 -11.56
C ILE A 357 -6.70 -11.00 -11.36
N ALA A 358 -7.43 -10.72 -12.43
CA ALA A 358 -8.63 -9.90 -12.34
C ALA A 358 -9.69 -10.53 -11.43
N PRO A 359 -10.32 -9.76 -10.54
CA PRO A 359 -11.49 -10.23 -9.80
C PRO A 359 -12.60 -10.73 -10.75
N ARG A 360 -13.34 -11.74 -10.32
CA ARG A 360 -14.52 -12.19 -11.05
C ARG A 360 -15.63 -11.16 -10.89
N VAL A 361 -16.28 -10.84 -12.00
CA VAL A 361 -17.45 -9.99 -12.10
C VAL A 361 -18.51 -10.67 -12.95
N ASP A 362 -19.76 -10.22 -12.88
CA ASP A 362 -20.82 -10.78 -13.71
C ASP A 362 -20.68 -10.30 -15.17
N LEU A 363 -20.40 -11.23 -16.06
CA LEU A 363 -20.31 -11.00 -17.51
C LEU A 363 -21.49 -11.60 -18.28
N SER A 364 -22.55 -12.06 -17.60
CA SER A 364 -23.67 -12.81 -18.20
C SER A 364 -24.68 -11.93 -18.95
N ALA A 365 -24.68 -10.61 -18.70
CA ALA A 365 -25.61 -9.70 -19.37
C ALA A 365 -25.52 -9.77 -20.91
N PRO A 366 -26.64 -9.72 -21.65
CA PRO A 366 -26.59 -9.76 -23.11
C PRO A 366 -25.88 -8.54 -23.67
N ARG A 367 -25.24 -8.71 -24.86
CA ARG A 367 -24.59 -7.61 -25.58
C ARG A 367 -25.63 -6.53 -25.92
N ARG A 368 -25.37 -5.29 -25.48
CA ARG A 368 -26.27 -4.14 -25.67
C ARG A 368 -26.08 -3.47 -27.05
N ILE A 369 -24.83 -3.32 -27.48
CA ILE A 369 -24.45 -2.61 -28.72
C ILE A 369 -23.95 -3.65 -29.71
N LYS A 370 -24.63 -3.71 -30.87
CA LYS A 370 -24.32 -4.70 -31.93
C LYS A 370 -23.13 -4.29 -32.79
N GLU A 371 -23.01 -2.99 -33.07
CA GLU A 371 -21.97 -2.41 -33.88
C GLU A 371 -20.60 -2.53 -33.16
N PRO A 372 -19.49 -2.50 -33.92
CA PRO A 372 -18.16 -2.37 -33.34
C PRO A 372 -18.04 -1.06 -32.57
N TYR A 373 -17.56 -1.14 -31.34
CA TYR A 373 -17.36 0.02 -30.49
C TYR A 373 -16.16 -0.10 -29.57
N VAL A 374 -15.65 1.04 -29.15
CA VAL A 374 -14.61 1.19 -28.15
C VAL A 374 -15.10 2.09 -27.02
N CYS A 375 -14.64 1.81 -25.81
CA CYS A 375 -14.93 2.65 -24.66
C CYS A 375 -13.74 3.54 -24.34
N ILE A 376 -14.01 4.76 -23.88
CA ILE A 376 -12.98 5.68 -23.39
C ILE A 376 -13.34 6.24 -22.03
N ALA A 377 -12.31 6.56 -21.22
CA ALA A 377 -12.42 7.36 -20.00
C ALA A 377 -11.27 8.36 -19.95
N VAL A 378 -11.61 9.64 -19.92
CA VAL A 378 -10.67 10.75 -20.14
C VAL A 378 -10.36 11.53 -18.87
N ASN A 379 -11.13 11.32 -17.81
CA ASN A 379 -11.04 12.05 -16.56
C ASN A 379 -10.21 11.30 -15.50
N GLY A 380 -9.41 12.04 -14.75
CA GLY A 380 -8.64 11.55 -13.60
C GLY A 380 -8.93 12.33 -12.32
N SER A 381 -8.70 11.73 -11.17
CA SER A 381 -8.84 12.39 -9.86
C SER A 381 -7.82 13.50 -9.58
N ALA A 382 -6.79 13.61 -10.40
CA ALA A 382 -5.80 14.69 -10.39
C ALA A 382 -5.35 14.96 -11.82
N TYR A 383 -4.94 16.19 -12.11
CA TYR A 383 -4.56 16.60 -13.47
C TYR A 383 -3.33 15.85 -14.00
N CYS A 384 -2.39 15.49 -13.14
CA CYS A 384 -1.23 14.65 -13.49
C CYS A 384 -1.59 13.26 -14.01
N LYS A 385 -2.81 12.79 -13.76
CA LYS A 385 -3.33 11.51 -14.28
C LYS A 385 -3.97 11.64 -15.65
N THR A 386 -4.36 12.86 -16.07
CA THR A 386 -5.04 13.09 -17.35
C THR A 386 -4.04 13.10 -18.51
N TRP A 387 -4.49 12.69 -19.67
CA TRP A 387 -3.71 12.85 -20.90
C TRP A 387 -3.82 14.29 -21.40
N THR A 388 -2.77 15.08 -21.16
CA THR A 388 -2.77 16.55 -21.33
C THR A 388 -2.28 17.02 -22.72
N HIS A 389 -2.11 16.10 -23.69
CA HIS A 389 -1.80 16.49 -25.07
C HIS A 389 -2.95 17.34 -25.64
N PRO A 390 -2.70 18.51 -26.25
CA PRO A 390 -3.74 19.47 -26.61
C PRO A 390 -4.84 18.93 -27.53
N THR A 391 -4.47 18.04 -28.47
CA THR A 391 -5.37 17.46 -29.50
C THR A 391 -5.52 15.94 -29.32
N GLY A 392 -4.85 15.34 -28.35
CA GLY A 392 -4.66 13.90 -28.22
C GLY A 392 -5.98 13.11 -28.31
N TRP A 393 -6.89 13.36 -27.40
CA TRP A 393 -8.19 12.69 -27.39
C TRP A 393 -8.99 12.94 -28.65
N GLN A 394 -8.93 14.18 -29.18
CA GLN A 394 -9.71 14.58 -30.34
C GLN A 394 -9.26 13.84 -31.60
N GLU A 395 -7.96 13.72 -31.81
CA GLU A 395 -7.40 13.03 -32.99
C GLU A 395 -7.65 11.52 -32.91
N VAL A 396 -7.47 10.90 -31.72
CA VAL A 396 -7.74 9.47 -31.55
C VAL A 396 -9.22 9.15 -31.78
N VAL A 397 -10.13 9.93 -31.19
CA VAL A 397 -11.58 9.75 -31.41
C VAL A 397 -11.97 9.94 -32.89
N ALA A 398 -11.45 10.98 -33.52
CA ALA A 398 -11.71 11.24 -34.96
C ALA A 398 -11.21 10.08 -35.85
N HIS A 399 -10.01 9.57 -35.56
CA HIS A 399 -9.43 8.43 -36.27
C HIS A 399 -10.29 7.15 -36.11
N LEU A 400 -10.66 6.79 -34.90
CA LEU A 400 -11.46 5.60 -34.64
C LEU A 400 -12.84 5.67 -35.30
N ARG A 401 -13.47 6.83 -35.23
CA ARG A 401 -14.76 7.05 -35.96
C ARG A 401 -14.61 6.94 -37.45
N LYS A 402 -13.52 7.48 -38.02
CA LYS A 402 -13.25 7.40 -39.47
C LYS A 402 -13.20 5.97 -39.97
N ILE A 403 -12.61 5.04 -39.17
CA ILE A 403 -12.53 3.64 -39.57
C ILE A 403 -13.77 2.82 -39.20
N GLY A 404 -14.82 3.45 -38.64
CA GLY A 404 -16.13 2.84 -38.41
C GLY A 404 -16.45 2.42 -36.98
N TYR A 405 -15.63 2.78 -35.98
CA TYR A 405 -15.98 2.54 -34.59
C TYR A 405 -16.96 3.56 -34.04
N ARG A 406 -17.90 3.10 -33.23
CA ARG A 406 -18.57 3.95 -32.26
C ARG A 406 -17.60 4.16 -31.09
N VAL A 407 -17.41 5.40 -30.66
CA VAL A 407 -16.53 5.73 -29.52
C VAL A 407 -17.39 6.23 -28.37
N ILE A 408 -17.38 5.54 -27.28
CA ILE A 408 -18.31 5.74 -26.15
C ILE A 408 -17.54 6.17 -24.91
N CYS A 409 -17.83 7.36 -24.38
CA CYS A 409 -17.24 7.84 -23.14
C CYS A 409 -18.06 7.36 -21.94
N ILE A 410 -17.40 6.66 -21.02
CA ILE A 410 -18.02 6.01 -19.84
C ILE A 410 -17.53 6.59 -18.51
N ASP A 411 -16.95 7.78 -18.52
CA ASP A 411 -16.59 8.48 -17.27
C ASP A 411 -17.81 8.69 -16.35
N LYS A 412 -17.56 9.05 -15.10
CA LYS A 412 -18.64 9.46 -14.20
C LYS A 412 -19.22 10.80 -14.65
N ASP A 413 -18.35 11.77 -14.90
CA ASP A 413 -18.74 13.15 -15.19
C ASP A 413 -18.35 13.53 -16.63
N LYS A 414 -19.23 14.25 -17.30
CA LYS A 414 -19.00 14.80 -18.65
C LYS A 414 -17.92 15.88 -18.65
N VAL A 415 -17.87 16.63 -17.56
CA VAL A 415 -16.86 17.67 -17.30
C VAL A 415 -16.27 17.42 -15.93
N ALA A 416 -14.96 17.37 -15.86
CA ALA A 416 -14.25 17.20 -14.61
C ALA A 416 -13.10 18.22 -14.50
N GLY A 417 -12.60 18.44 -13.30
CA GLY A 417 -11.48 19.35 -13.08
C GLY A 417 -11.60 20.14 -11.79
N SER A 418 -10.72 21.13 -11.62
CA SER A 418 -10.71 22.02 -10.46
C SER A 418 -10.26 23.42 -10.86
N GLY A 419 -10.92 24.42 -10.34
CA GLY A 419 -10.64 25.81 -10.65
C GLY A 419 -10.86 26.16 -12.11
N VAL A 420 -9.82 26.69 -12.75
CA VAL A 420 -9.85 27.10 -14.17
C VAL A 420 -9.48 25.98 -15.13
N VAL A 421 -9.06 24.82 -14.63
CA VAL A 421 -8.67 23.68 -15.44
C VAL A 421 -9.80 22.68 -15.47
N LEU A 422 -10.46 22.57 -16.62
CA LEU A 422 -11.56 21.66 -16.86
C LEU A 422 -11.20 20.72 -18.03
N THR A 423 -11.55 19.46 -17.89
CA THR A 423 -11.51 18.45 -18.93
C THR A 423 -12.94 18.10 -19.34
N HIS A 424 -13.18 17.89 -20.62
CA HIS A 424 -14.47 17.44 -21.10
C HIS A 424 -14.31 16.17 -21.91
N ILE A 425 -15.41 15.45 -22.10
CA ILE A 425 -15.44 14.34 -23.04
C ILE A 425 -15.15 14.87 -24.46
N PRO A 426 -14.38 14.12 -25.28
CA PRO A 426 -13.98 14.55 -26.61
C PRO A 426 -15.18 14.70 -27.58
N TRP A 427 -15.06 15.63 -28.50
CA TRP A 427 -16.05 15.75 -29.59
C TRP A 427 -16.16 14.47 -30.43
N GLY A 428 -17.37 14.10 -30.75
CA GLY A 428 -17.65 12.93 -31.58
C GLY A 428 -17.71 11.61 -30.82
N CYS A 429 -17.41 11.56 -29.52
CA CYS A 429 -17.75 10.40 -28.72
C CYS A 429 -19.23 10.46 -28.31
N GLU A 430 -19.81 9.29 -28.08
CA GLU A 430 -21.12 9.14 -27.49
C GLU A 430 -21.03 9.29 -25.97
N ASP A 431 -21.99 9.99 -25.39
CA ASP A 431 -22.03 10.30 -23.96
C ASP A 431 -22.78 9.20 -23.19
N GLU A 432 -22.05 8.33 -22.53
CA GLU A 432 -22.54 7.35 -21.57
C GLU A 432 -22.03 7.65 -20.15
N THR A 433 -21.73 8.92 -19.88
CA THR A 433 -21.37 9.38 -18.53
C THR A 433 -22.57 9.30 -17.57
N GLY A 434 -22.38 9.75 -16.35
CA GLY A 434 -23.42 9.83 -15.34
C GLY A 434 -23.27 8.81 -14.20
N ASN A 435 -24.21 8.86 -13.28
CA ASN A 435 -24.20 8.03 -12.08
C ASN A 435 -24.71 6.61 -12.36
N LYS A 436 -23.86 5.80 -13.00
CA LYS A 436 -24.10 4.37 -13.27
C LYS A 436 -23.39 3.51 -12.25
N THR A 437 -23.99 2.37 -11.93
CA THR A 437 -23.34 1.37 -11.08
C THR A 437 -22.09 0.80 -11.78
N PHE A 438 -21.22 0.18 -11.01
CA PHE A 438 -20.01 -0.44 -11.59
C PHE A 438 -20.38 -1.65 -12.46
N GLN A 439 -21.43 -2.39 -12.10
CA GLN A 439 -21.91 -3.49 -12.92
C GLN A 439 -22.48 -3.00 -14.27
N GLU A 440 -23.18 -1.86 -14.32
CA GLU A 440 -23.64 -1.26 -15.59
C GLU A 440 -22.44 -0.89 -16.47
N ARG A 441 -21.34 -0.38 -15.90
CA ARG A 441 -20.10 -0.10 -16.65
C ARG A 441 -19.43 -1.37 -17.14
N ILE A 442 -19.38 -2.44 -16.35
CA ILE A 442 -18.91 -3.77 -16.77
C ILE A 442 -19.72 -4.26 -17.97
N ASN A 443 -21.05 -4.09 -17.95
CA ASN A 443 -21.93 -4.55 -19.03
C ASN A 443 -21.68 -3.84 -20.37
N ILE A 444 -21.10 -2.64 -20.36
CA ILE A 444 -20.64 -1.94 -21.57
C ILE A 444 -19.23 -2.41 -21.94
N LEU A 445 -18.34 -2.51 -20.97
CA LEU A 445 -16.93 -2.81 -21.17
C LEU A 445 -16.68 -4.24 -21.69
N LYS A 446 -17.45 -5.23 -21.24
CA LYS A 446 -17.21 -6.65 -21.56
C LYS A 446 -17.33 -7.00 -23.05
N ASP A 447 -18.06 -6.20 -23.80
CA ASP A 447 -18.36 -6.44 -25.22
C ASP A 447 -17.68 -5.43 -26.15
N CYS A 448 -16.93 -4.42 -25.62
CA CYS A 448 -16.20 -3.49 -26.46
C CYS A 448 -14.92 -4.13 -27.01
N ASP A 449 -14.48 -3.69 -28.18
CA ASP A 449 -13.29 -4.23 -28.82
C ASP A 449 -12.01 -3.90 -28.03
N PHE A 450 -11.97 -2.74 -27.42
CA PHE A 450 -10.94 -2.31 -26.45
C PHE A 450 -11.39 -1.05 -25.70
N PHE A 451 -10.72 -0.80 -24.60
CA PHE A 451 -10.90 0.40 -23.79
C PHE A 451 -9.63 1.27 -23.85
N ILE A 452 -9.80 2.59 -23.93
CA ILE A 452 -8.70 3.55 -23.82
C ILE A 452 -8.92 4.41 -22.57
N GLY A 453 -7.98 4.43 -21.69
CA GLY A 453 -8.11 5.22 -20.46
C GLY A 453 -6.80 5.51 -19.75
N LEU A 454 -6.94 5.99 -18.53
CA LEU A 454 -5.89 6.53 -17.69
C LEU A 454 -5.62 5.58 -16.51
N SER A 455 -4.58 5.87 -15.72
CA SER A 455 -4.36 5.22 -14.42
C SER A 455 -5.48 5.63 -13.44
N SER A 456 -6.65 5.01 -13.58
CA SER A 456 -7.88 5.35 -12.84
C SER A 456 -8.77 4.12 -12.62
N GLY A 457 -9.80 4.27 -11.76
CA GLY A 457 -10.71 3.18 -11.40
C GLY A 457 -11.42 2.53 -12.57
N VAL A 458 -11.76 3.29 -13.64
CA VAL A 458 -12.44 2.75 -14.84
C VAL A 458 -11.54 1.78 -15.61
N SER A 459 -10.22 2.00 -15.61
CA SER A 459 -9.26 1.07 -16.22
C SER A 459 -9.23 -0.27 -15.49
N TRP A 460 -9.35 -0.27 -14.16
CA TRP A 460 -9.48 -1.49 -13.36
C TRP A 460 -10.79 -2.24 -13.66
N LEU A 461 -11.90 -1.51 -13.87
CA LEU A 461 -13.15 -2.12 -14.32
C LEU A 461 -13.01 -2.79 -15.71
N ALA A 462 -12.33 -2.12 -16.64
CA ALA A 462 -12.09 -2.67 -17.97
C ALA A 462 -11.25 -3.96 -17.91
N TRP A 463 -10.24 -3.99 -17.03
CA TRP A 463 -9.47 -5.18 -16.77
C TRP A 463 -10.32 -6.31 -16.16
N CYS A 464 -11.21 -6.02 -15.19
CA CYS A 464 -12.16 -6.99 -14.65
C CYS A 464 -13.13 -7.51 -15.71
N ALA A 465 -13.56 -6.65 -16.64
CA ALA A 465 -14.42 -7.02 -17.77
C ALA A 465 -13.69 -7.86 -18.84
N LYS A 466 -12.40 -8.13 -18.68
CA LYS A 466 -11.52 -8.81 -19.66
C LYS A 466 -11.40 -8.07 -20.99
N CYS A 467 -11.64 -6.78 -20.97
CA CYS A 467 -11.48 -5.91 -22.13
C CYS A 467 -9.98 -5.59 -22.35
N PRO A 468 -9.46 -5.62 -23.58
CA PRO A 468 -8.12 -5.10 -23.87
C PRO A 468 -8.00 -3.62 -23.47
N VAL A 469 -7.00 -3.28 -22.63
CA VAL A 469 -6.88 -1.93 -22.06
C VAL A 469 -5.68 -1.21 -22.64
N VAL A 470 -5.93 -0.14 -23.41
CA VAL A 470 -4.92 0.85 -23.79
C VAL A 470 -4.79 1.84 -22.63
N LEU A 471 -3.72 1.70 -21.85
CA LEU A 471 -3.52 2.47 -20.63
C LEU A 471 -2.52 3.60 -20.86
N ILE A 472 -3.00 4.83 -20.93
CA ILE A 472 -2.18 6.05 -21.09
C ILE A 472 -1.80 6.55 -19.71
N SER A 473 -0.51 6.53 -19.36
CA SER A 473 -0.04 7.07 -18.08
C SER A 473 1.43 7.49 -18.14
N GLY A 474 1.70 8.70 -17.68
CA GLY A 474 3.04 9.16 -17.34
C GLY A 474 3.23 9.34 -15.83
N PHE A 475 2.15 9.34 -15.07
CA PHE A 475 2.12 9.53 -13.62
C PHE A 475 2.66 8.32 -12.86
N THR A 476 2.33 7.11 -13.31
CA THR A 476 2.76 5.82 -12.72
C THR A 476 3.72 5.08 -13.62
N ASN A 477 4.62 4.31 -13.03
CA ASN A 477 5.45 3.34 -13.74
C ASN A 477 4.63 2.11 -14.17
N PRO A 478 5.03 1.36 -15.22
CA PRO A 478 4.27 0.23 -15.75
C PRO A 478 3.96 -0.88 -14.73
N TYR A 479 4.80 -1.08 -13.74
CA TYR A 479 4.63 -2.12 -12.72
C TYR A 479 3.63 -1.73 -11.60
N ASN A 480 3.11 -0.50 -11.63
CA ASN A 480 2.23 0.00 -10.57
C ASN A 480 0.82 -0.58 -10.65
N GLU A 481 0.28 -0.71 -11.87
CA GLU A 481 -1.02 -1.32 -12.14
C GLU A 481 -0.84 -2.76 -12.67
N TYR A 482 -1.98 -3.41 -12.98
CA TYR A 482 -2.01 -4.70 -13.66
C TYR A 482 -1.28 -4.65 -15.01
N TYR A 483 -0.81 -5.80 -15.46
CA TYR A 483 -0.15 -5.90 -16.76
C TYR A 483 -1.14 -5.70 -17.91
N THR A 484 -0.78 -4.85 -18.85
CA THR A 484 -1.39 -4.74 -20.17
C THR A 484 -0.31 -4.58 -21.25
N PRO A 485 -0.40 -5.32 -22.38
CA PRO A 485 0.55 -5.14 -23.48
C PRO A 485 0.35 -3.82 -24.21
N TYR A 486 -0.74 -3.12 -23.94
CA TYR A 486 -1.12 -1.87 -24.61
C TYR A 486 -0.88 -0.64 -23.74
N ARG A 487 0.20 -0.66 -22.93
CA ARG A 487 0.62 0.48 -22.12
C ARG A 487 1.23 1.56 -22.99
N VAL A 488 0.80 2.81 -22.80
CA VAL A 488 1.35 3.99 -23.47
C VAL A 488 2.02 4.89 -22.43
N ILE A 489 3.33 5.01 -22.53
CA ILE A 489 4.18 5.84 -21.67
C ILE A 489 5.30 6.44 -22.51
N ASN A 490 5.70 7.68 -22.22
CA ASN A 490 6.90 8.27 -22.82
C ASN A 490 8.05 8.27 -21.80
N PRO A 491 8.99 7.32 -21.89
CA PRO A 491 10.11 7.21 -20.95
C PRO A 491 11.22 8.25 -21.20
N MET A 492 11.15 9.02 -22.31
CA MET A 492 12.17 10.00 -22.70
C MET A 492 11.99 11.35 -22.00
N VAL A 493 10.93 11.51 -21.21
CA VAL A 493 10.63 12.73 -20.45
C VAL A 493 10.42 12.39 -18.98
N CYS A 494 10.25 13.40 -18.12
CA CYS A 494 9.90 13.19 -16.73
C CYS A 494 8.63 12.32 -16.62
N HIS A 495 8.66 11.26 -15.79
CA HIS A 495 7.54 10.35 -15.58
C HIS A 495 7.64 9.65 -14.22
N GLY A 496 6.61 8.89 -13.83
CA GLY A 496 6.62 7.99 -12.68
C GLY A 496 6.65 8.69 -11.32
N CYS A 497 6.16 9.91 -11.18
CA CYS A 497 6.18 10.67 -9.92
C CYS A 497 5.47 9.96 -8.77
N TRP A 498 4.44 9.15 -9.05
CA TRP A 498 3.75 8.33 -8.06
C TRP A 498 4.67 7.27 -7.42
N ASN A 499 5.59 6.74 -8.20
CA ASN A 499 6.52 5.71 -7.79
C ASN A 499 7.90 6.27 -7.36
N ASP A 500 8.03 7.59 -7.25
CA ASP A 500 9.25 8.26 -6.84
C ASP A 500 9.19 8.61 -5.34
N GLU A 501 10.08 8.03 -4.55
CA GLU A 501 10.14 8.25 -3.10
C GLU A 501 10.48 9.69 -2.69
N THR A 502 11.05 10.46 -3.62
CA THR A 502 11.35 11.88 -3.40
C THR A 502 10.15 12.80 -3.65
N CYS A 503 9.02 12.24 -4.11
CA CYS A 503 7.81 12.96 -4.46
C CYS A 503 6.65 12.53 -3.55
N ASP A 504 6.35 13.31 -2.53
CA ASP A 504 5.16 13.09 -1.71
C ASP A 504 3.89 13.53 -2.48
N PHE A 505 2.93 12.63 -2.64
CA PHE A 505 1.68 12.95 -3.32
C PHE A 505 0.79 13.83 -2.44
N ASP A 506 0.44 15.02 -2.96
CA ASP A 506 -0.49 15.93 -2.31
C ASP A 506 -1.92 15.71 -2.83
N HIS A 507 -2.77 15.11 -2.00
CA HIS A 507 -4.16 14.82 -2.31
C HIS A 507 -5.03 16.08 -2.47
N TYR A 508 -4.59 17.23 -1.94
CA TYR A 508 -5.31 18.51 -2.03
C TYR A 508 -4.89 19.34 -3.23
N ASP A 509 -3.77 19.02 -3.86
CA ASP A 509 -3.30 19.69 -5.06
C ASP A 509 -3.76 18.97 -6.32
N TYR A 510 -4.92 19.37 -6.86
CA TYR A 510 -5.40 18.84 -8.14
C TYR A 510 -4.36 19.00 -9.26
N MET A 511 -3.57 20.08 -9.21
CA MET A 511 -2.53 20.42 -10.18
C MET A 511 -1.14 19.90 -9.78
N TRP A 512 -1.08 18.83 -8.99
CA TRP A 512 0.17 18.26 -8.50
C TRP A 512 1.10 17.83 -9.64
N CYS A 513 2.29 18.41 -9.67
CA CYS A 513 3.40 18.06 -10.56
C CYS A 513 4.70 18.41 -9.81
N PRO A 514 5.22 17.51 -8.94
CA PRO A 514 6.19 17.89 -7.90
C PRO A 514 7.50 18.44 -8.46
N LYS A 515 7.93 17.94 -9.64
CA LYS A 515 9.21 18.33 -10.24
C LYS A 515 9.11 19.55 -11.17
N HIS A 516 7.94 19.80 -11.77
CA HIS A 516 7.83 20.78 -12.86
C HIS A 516 6.63 21.72 -12.78
N LYS A 517 5.86 21.73 -11.67
CA LYS A 517 4.74 22.66 -11.49
C LYS A 517 5.20 24.11 -11.71
N GLY A 518 4.43 24.87 -12.48
CA GLY A 518 4.75 26.27 -12.80
C GLY A 518 5.85 26.48 -13.84
N THR A 519 6.35 25.43 -14.47
CA THR A 519 7.34 25.51 -15.55
C THR A 519 6.74 25.07 -16.89
N PRO A 520 7.36 25.38 -18.05
CA PRO A 520 6.91 24.85 -19.36
C PRO A 520 6.92 23.32 -19.47
N ARG A 521 7.68 22.64 -18.59
CA ARG A 521 7.76 21.18 -18.53
C ARG A 521 6.65 20.55 -17.68
N ALA A 522 5.76 21.34 -17.07
CA ALA A 522 4.66 20.80 -16.28
C ALA A 522 3.83 19.80 -17.11
N TYR A 523 3.58 18.63 -16.53
CA TYR A 523 2.85 17.50 -17.13
C TYR A 523 3.45 16.97 -18.45
N GLU A 524 4.73 17.19 -18.73
CA GLU A 524 5.37 16.66 -19.94
C GLU A 524 5.24 15.15 -20.06
N CYS A 525 5.10 14.44 -18.95
CA CYS A 525 4.91 12.99 -18.90
C CYS A 525 3.69 12.49 -19.69
N THR A 526 2.61 13.27 -19.75
CA THR A 526 1.42 12.96 -20.54
C THR A 526 1.24 13.90 -21.72
N LYS A 527 1.71 15.15 -21.62
CA LYS A 527 1.66 16.12 -22.72
C LYS A 527 2.45 15.65 -23.95
N ASN A 528 3.59 14.97 -23.75
CA ASN A 528 4.45 14.50 -24.81
C ASN A 528 4.14 13.03 -25.24
N ILE A 529 3.04 12.46 -24.79
CA ILE A 529 2.45 11.28 -25.42
C ILE A 529 1.62 11.77 -26.60
N THR A 530 2.09 11.55 -27.81
CA THR A 530 1.40 12.03 -29.03
C THR A 530 0.21 11.13 -29.40
N PRO A 531 -0.79 11.65 -30.14
CA PRO A 531 -1.86 10.83 -30.71
C PRO A 531 -1.33 9.67 -31.54
N GLU A 532 -0.29 9.91 -32.32
CA GLU A 532 0.37 8.88 -33.13
C GLU A 532 0.93 7.75 -32.27
N HIS A 533 1.57 8.06 -31.14
CA HIS A 533 2.06 7.05 -30.21
C HIS A 533 0.91 6.17 -29.71
N VAL A 534 -0.22 6.78 -29.32
CA VAL A 534 -1.41 6.04 -28.88
C VAL A 534 -1.97 5.17 -30.01
N LEU A 535 -2.10 5.72 -31.23
CA LEU A 535 -2.61 5.00 -32.40
C LEU A 535 -1.68 3.84 -32.80
N ASN A 536 -0.37 3.99 -32.70
CA ASN A 536 0.59 2.92 -32.95
C ASN A 536 0.41 1.75 -31.97
N VAL A 537 0.14 2.03 -30.71
CA VAL A 537 -0.19 0.97 -29.73
C VAL A 537 -1.55 0.33 -30.07
N ILE A 538 -2.58 1.12 -30.40
CA ILE A 538 -3.89 0.62 -30.82
C ILE A 538 -3.75 -0.29 -32.06
N ALA A 539 -2.88 0.05 -33.00
CA ALA A 539 -2.64 -0.72 -34.23
C ALA A 539 -2.13 -2.14 -33.96
N THR A 540 -1.63 -2.43 -32.76
CA THR A 540 -1.24 -3.78 -32.36
C THR A 540 -2.40 -4.65 -31.86
N ILE A 541 -3.59 -4.07 -31.64
CA ILE A 541 -4.77 -4.79 -31.14
C ILE A 541 -5.43 -5.58 -32.27
N PRO A 542 -5.64 -6.90 -32.14
CA PRO A 542 -6.21 -7.72 -33.20
C PRO A 542 -7.60 -7.25 -33.70
N ALA A 543 -8.47 -6.80 -32.80
CA ALA A 543 -9.79 -6.28 -33.15
C ALA A 543 -9.68 -5.02 -34.04
N TYR A 544 -8.77 -4.10 -33.68
CA TYR A 544 -8.49 -2.90 -34.48
C TYR A 544 -7.94 -3.28 -35.86
N GLN A 545 -6.97 -4.20 -35.95
CA GLN A 545 -6.37 -4.63 -37.23
C GLN A 545 -7.44 -5.18 -38.18
N LYS A 546 -8.36 -5.99 -37.66
CA LYS A 546 -9.49 -6.52 -38.43
C LYS A 546 -10.40 -5.39 -38.95
N MET A 547 -10.71 -4.41 -38.11
CA MET A 547 -11.54 -3.27 -38.45
C MET A 547 -10.86 -2.36 -39.48
N LYS A 548 -9.56 -2.09 -39.29
CA LYS A 548 -8.75 -1.28 -40.21
C LYS A 548 -8.65 -1.94 -41.60
N ALA A 549 -8.39 -3.25 -41.63
CA ALA A 549 -8.33 -4.00 -42.89
C ALA A 549 -9.65 -3.97 -43.66
N LYS A 550 -10.79 -4.06 -42.95
CA LYS A 550 -12.11 -3.89 -43.57
C LYS A 550 -12.28 -2.49 -44.17
N TYR A 551 -11.94 -1.46 -43.39
CA TYR A 551 -12.01 -0.07 -43.86
C TYR A 551 -11.15 0.16 -45.09
N ASP A 552 -9.91 -0.35 -45.12
CA ASP A 552 -8.99 -0.17 -46.24
C ASP A 552 -9.48 -0.89 -47.50
N ALA A 553 -10.10 -2.06 -47.36
CA ALA A 553 -10.71 -2.78 -48.48
C ALA A 553 -11.92 -2.04 -49.09
N GLU A 554 -12.70 -1.33 -48.26
CA GLU A 554 -13.84 -0.52 -48.68
C GLU A 554 -13.42 0.85 -49.25
N HIS A 555 -12.17 1.31 -49.00
CA HIS A 555 -11.65 2.63 -49.38
C HIS A 555 -10.26 2.55 -50.05
N PRO A 556 -10.10 1.82 -51.17
CA PRO A 556 -8.78 1.49 -51.73
C PRO A 556 -7.98 2.67 -52.30
N GLU A 557 -8.58 3.87 -52.46
CA GLU A 557 -7.97 4.92 -53.25
C GLU A 557 -7.50 6.19 -52.54
N LYS A 558 -7.44 6.26 -51.23
CA LYS A 558 -7.14 7.54 -50.57
C LYS A 558 -5.76 7.64 -49.88
N GLU A 559 -4.89 6.66 -49.98
CA GLU A 559 -3.55 6.72 -49.39
C GLU A 559 -2.40 6.94 -50.38
N THR A 560 -2.66 7.19 -51.66
CA THR A 560 -1.60 7.57 -52.58
C THR A 560 -1.34 9.07 -52.52
N SER A 561 -0.21 9.42 -51.90
CA SER A 561 0.60 10.61 -52.17
C SER A 561 0.08 11.98 -51.71
N LYS A 562 0.25 12.28 -50.45
CA LYS A 562 0.51 13.67 -50.09
C LYS A 562 1.90 13.89 -49.45
N TYR A 563 2.65 12.82 -49.15
CA TYR A 563 3.95 12.90 -48.48
C TYR A 563 5.13 12.26 -49.21
N LEU A 564 4.95 11.79 -50.47
CA LEU A 564 6.05 11.17 -51.25
C LEU A 564 6.21 11.84 -52.61
N LYS A 565 6.18 13.17 -52.70
CA LYS A 565 6.71 13.95 -53.83
C LYS A 565 7.28 15.28 -53.31
N THR A 566 8.23 15.23 -52.47
CA THR A 566 9.35 16.16 -52.46
C THR A 566 10.53 15.36 -52.97
N GLU A 567 10.71 15.33 -54.28
CA GLU A 567 12.01 15.06 -54.87
C GLU A 567 12.95 16.07 -54.24
N ILE A 568 13.82 15.60 -53.35
CA ILE A 568 14.97 16.39 -52.87
C ILE A 568 15.80 16.59 -54.14
N PRO A 569 15.97 17.83 -54.68
CA PRO A 569 16.85 18.04 -55.81
C PRO A 569 18.26 17.59 -55.38
N MET A 570 18.78 16.62 -56.11
CA MET A 570 20.20 16.25 -55.94
C MET A 570 21.03 17.52 -56.16
N PRO A 571 22.06 17.78 -55.32
CA PRO A 571 22.95 18.89 -55.56
C PRO A 571 23.59 18.72 -56.93
N VAL A 572 23.46 19.73 -57.79
CA VAL A 572 24.14 19.80 -59.05
C VAL A 572 25.64 19.85 -58.76
N GLU A 573 26.40 18.88 -59.30
CA GLU A 573 27.84 18.93 -59.25
C GLU A 573 28.36 20.18 -59.93
N GLU A 574 28.77 21.19 -59.16
CA GLU A 574 29.55 22.32 -59.70
C GLU A 574 30.92 21.81 -60.17
N LYS A 575 31.16 21.98 -61.48
CA LYS A 575 32.48 21.76 -62.11
C LYS A 575 33.52 22.61 -61.39
N LYS A 576 34.49 21.96 -60.78
CA LYS A 576 35.68 22.61 -60.25
C LYS A 576 36.50 23.25 -61.38
N GLU A 577 36.50 24.59 -61.47
CA GLU A 577 37.58 25.33 -62.16
C GLU A 577 38.86 25.30 -61.33
N GLU A 578 39.96 24.85 -62.01
CA GLU A 578 41.29 24.87 -61.45
C GLU A 578 41.76 26.31 -61.25
N VAL A 579 41.96 26.73 -60.01
CA VAL A 579 42.71 27.94 -59.69
C VAL A 579 44.09 27.52 -59.17
N LYS A 580 45.10 27.91 -59.95
CA LYS A 580 46.54 27.71 -59.65
C LYS A 580 46.91 28.37 -58.32
N ALA A 581 47.54 27.58 -57.49
CA ALA A 581 48.12 28.00 -56.22
C ALA A 581 49.34 28.90 -56.39
N THR A 582 49.42 30.00 -55.68
CA THR A 582 50.66 30.73 -55.39
C THR A 582 50.98 30.53 -53.92
N VAL A 583 52.12 29.88 -53.67
CA VAL A 583 52.67 29.61 -52.37
C VAL A 583 53.24 30.88 -51.76
N THR A 584 52.88 31.25 -50.56
CA THR A 584 53.71 32.01 -49.64
C THR A 584 53.66 31.39 -48.26
N SER A 585 54.85 31.14 -47.79
CA SER A 585 55.26 30.52 -46.54
C SER A 585 54.99 31.38 -45.29
N SER A 586 54.70 30.74 -44.20
CA SER A 586 55.17 30.85 -42.81
C SER A 586 54.01 30.91 -41.81
N GLU A 587 53.97 30.09 -40.87
CA GLU A 587 54.52 29.98 -39.54
C GLU A 587 53.84 28.86 -38.74
N THR A 588 54.65 28.07 -38.15
CA THR A 588 54.36 26.98 -37.21
C THR A 588 53.87 27.52 -35.89
N ILE A 589 52.72 27.05 -35.41
CA ILE A 589 52.39 27.05 -33.98
C ILE A 589 51.95 25.66 -33.58
N SER A 590 52.77 25.06 -32.70
CA SER A 590 52.60 23.77 -32.07
C SER A 590 51.43 23.76 -31.04
N ALA A 591 50.58 22.75 -31.10
CA ALA A 591 49.65 22.43 -30.02
C ALA A 591 50.19 21.25 -29.17
N PRO A 592 49.99 21.26 -27.85
CA PRO A 592 50.48 20.18 -27.00
C PRO A 592 49.47 19.02 -26.94
N SER A 593 50.04 17.83 -27.11
CA SER A 593 49.42 16.54 -26.85
C SER A 593 49.18 16.33 -25.34
N GLN A 594 47.97 16.01 -24.93
CA GLN A 594 47.72 15.37 -23.64
C GLN A 594 47.27 13.93 -23.87
N SER A 595 48.13 13.02 -23.39
CA SER A 595 47.85 11.61 -23.24
C SER A 595 46.86 11.36 -22.10
N PHE A 596 45.84 10.55 -22.33
CA PHE A 596 45.04 9.97 -21.26
C PHE A 596 45.57 8.57 -20.97
N ASP A 597 46.15 8.45 -19.77
CA ASP A 597 46.54 7.19 -19.18
C ASP A 597 45.34 6.42 -18.64
N ASN A 598 45.36 5.13 -18.87
CA ASN A 598 44.50 4.10 -18.30
C ASN A 598 44.59 4.06 -16.77
N GLN A 599 43.47 4.03 -16.08
CA GLN A 599 43.38 3.46 -14.74
C GLN A 599 42.20 2.50 -14.60
N PRO A 600 42.33 1.47 -13.75
CA PRO A 600 41.54 0.26 -13.83
C PRO A 600 40.25 0.29 -12.97
N CYS A 601 39.32 -0.53 -13.40
CA CYS A 601 38.07 -0.87 -12.69
C CYS A 601 38.29 -1.37 -11.27
N ILE A 602 37.65 -0.75 -10.30
CA ILE A 602 37.55 -1.27 -8.93
C ILE A 602 36.27 -2.10 -8.84
N ASN A 603 36.43 -3.39 -8.58
CA ASN A 603 35.41 -4.31 -8.15
C ASN A 603 35.03 -3.97 -6.71
N ILE A 604 33.74 -3.78 -6.44
CA ILE A 604 33.17 -3.79 -5.10
C ILE A 604 32.33 -5.06 -4.96
N GLN A 605 32.77 -5.89 -4.02
CA GLN A 605 32.04 -7.05 -3.53
C GLN A 605 30.79 -6.61 -2.72
#